data_0dda197068e6711c957b7c874b0bc6e9
#
_entry.id   0dda197068e6711c957b7c874b0bc6e9
#
_cell.length_a   1.000
_cell.length_b   1.000
_cell.length_c   1.000
_cell.angle_alpha   90.00
_cell.angle_beta   90.00
_cell.angle_gamma   90.00
#
_symmetry.space_group_name_H-M   'P 1'
#
loop_
_entity.id
_entity.type
_entity.pdbx_description
1 polymer ?
#
loop_
_entity_poly.entity_id
_entity_poly.type
_entity_poly.pdbx_seq_one_letter_code
_entity_poly.pdbx_strand_id
1 'polypeptide(L)'
;MKTKKCKHCQEEIAKSAKRCPKCGGKLGMPGWTKALIIVVIIFGCIIGCVNGCSNAVNDAVEDTKNSYKDINGKTSFKVNETFQNKYEKITMTEVNTNVTDYSEYLGPKDGNKIIALKFEVENINEDNDELYVSSMSFNAYADGEAVDSYMYGSDKYKDLSATLGKGKKAVGYVLYEVPKNAQKITVEYNADFWTDGNAIEFVVQ
;
A
#
# COMPACT_ATOMS: atom_id res chain seq x y z
N MET A 1 -21.89 41.96 46.59
CA MET A 1 -22.04 40.56 46.14
C MET A 1 -23.07 40.53 45.03
N LYS A 2 -22.87 39.74 43.93
CA LYS A 2 -23.85 39.63 42.84
C LYS A 2 -24.97 38.69 43.25
N THR A 3 -26.21 39.15 43.24
CA THR A 3 -27.43 38.40 43.57
C THR A 3 -28.19 37.97 42.33
N LYS A 4 -29.11 37.00 42.45
CA LYS A 4 -30.10 36.59 41.45
C LYS A 4 -31.43 36.24 42.13
N LYS A 5 -32.54 36.35 41.42
CA LYS A 5 -33.85 35.96 41.94
C LYS A 5 -34.09 34.45 41.80
N CYS A 6 -34.69 33.85 42.84
CA CYS A 6 -35.07 32.44 42.81
C CYS A 6 -36.23 32.23 41.82
N LYS A 7 -36.14 31.21 40.96
CA LYS A 7 -37.20 30.86 39.99
C LYS A 7 -38.49 30.37 40.60
N HIS A 8 -38.46 29.91 41.88
CA HIS A 8 -39.61 29.31 42.54
C HIS A 8 -40.35 30.27 43.51
N CYS A 9 -39.57 31.13 44.24
CA CYS A 9 -40.17 32.00 45.24
C CYS A 9 -39.81 33.48 45.11
N GLN A 10 -39.09 33.87 44.04
CA GLN A 10 -38.66 35.24 43.70
C GLN A 10 -37.73 35.92 44.74
N GLU A 11 -37.31 35.20 45.78
CA GLU A 11 -36.37 35.72 46.79
C GLU A 11 -34.99 36.00 46.18
N GLU A 12 -34.33 37.04 46.65
CA GLU A 12 -32.96 37.37 46.28
C GLU A 12 -31.94 36.42 46.96
N ILE A 13 -31.15 35.77 46.15
CA ILE A 13 -30.20 34.75 46.61
C ILE A 13 -28.81 34.99 45.96
N ALA A 14 -27.78 34.51 46.58
CA ALA A 14 -26.43 34.60 46.02
C ALA A 14 -26.35 33.95 44.63
N LYS A 15 -25.67 34.56 43.66
CA LYS A 15 -25.60 34.07 42.28
C LYS A 15 -24.99 32.64 42.17
N SER A 16 -24.16 32.25 43.15
CA SER A 16 -23.52 30.92 43.26
C SER A 16 -24.41 29.87 43.93
N ALA A 17 -25.55 30.25 44.50
CA ALA A 17 -26.41 29.32 45.26
C ALA A 17 -27.00 28.23 44.31
N LYS A 18 -26.76 26.96 44.64
CA LYS A 18 -27.28 25.77 43.94
C LYS A 18 -28.69 25.39 44.39
N ARG A 19 -29.10 25.81 45.57
CA ARG A 19 -30.45 25.67 46.14
C ARG A 19 -30.89 26.98 46.79
N CYS A 20 -32.21 27.27 46.73
CA CYS A 20 -32.75 28.41 47.43
C CYS A 20 -32.84 28.14 48.94
N PRO A 21 -32.27 29.01 49.83
CA PRO A 21 -32.34 28.80 51.28
C PRO A 21 -33.78 28.96 51.80
N LYS A 22 -34.66 29.67 51.10
CA LYS A 22 -36.04 29.96 51.56
C LYS A 22 -37.02 28.86 51.14
N CYS A 23 -36.99 28.38 49.90
CA CYS A 23 -37.94 27.39 49.38
C CYS A 23 -37.33 26.01 49.09
N GLY A 24 -36.04 25.82 49.28
CA GLY A 24 -35.35 24.55 49.02
C GLY A 24 -35.20 24.17 47.55
N GLY A 25 -35.78 24.95 46.61
CA GLY A 25 -35.80 24.66 45.18
C GLY A 25 -34.39 24.59 44.58
N LYS A 26 -34.12 23.58 43.72
CA LYS A 26 -32.86 23.45 42.97
C LYS A 26 -32.74 24.53 41.88
N LEU A 27 -31.62 25.24 41.85
CA LEU A 27 -31.38 26.38 40.96
C LEU A 27 -30.36 26.08 39.84
N GLY A 28 -29.85 24.89 39.83
CA GLY A 28 -28.92 24.46 38.79
C GLY A 28 -29.62 23.86 37.56
N MET A 29 -28.89 23.73 36.43
CA MET A 29 -29.39 23.00 35.26
C MET A 29 -29.74 21.56 35.65
N PRO A 30 -30.89 21.04 35.20
CA PRO A 30 -31.23 19.63 35.42
C PRO A 30 -30.17 18.71 34.85
N GLY A 31 -29.92 17.58 35.52
CA GLY A 31 -28.82 16.67 35.17
C GLY A 31 -28.88 16.16 33.73
N TRP A 32 -30.07 16.02 33.18
CA TRP A 32 -30.29 15.57 31.82
C TRP A 32 -29.78 16.57 30.73
N THR A 33 -29.84 17.90 31.00
CA THR A 33 -29.31 18.91 30.05
C THR A 33 -27.78 18.88 29.98
N LYS A 34 -27.11 18.53 31.10
CA LYS A 34 -25.65 18.30 31.09
C LYS A 34 -25.31 17.04 30.30
N ALA A 35 -26.09 15.98 30.48
CA ALA A 35 -25.90 14.75 29.72
C ALA A 35 -26.13 14.99 28.23
N LEU A 36 -27.11 15.76 27.82
CA LEU A 36 -27.34 16.13 26.41
C LEU A 36 -26.16 16.91 25.81
N ILE A 37 -25.63 17.88 26.54
CA ILE A 37 -24.45 18.65 26.05
C ILE A 37 -23.24 17.73 25.86
N ILE A 38 -22.99 16.79 26.77
CA ILE A 38 -21.89 15.83 26.65
C ILE A 38 -22.11 14.93 25.43
N VAL A 39 -23.30 14.43 25.21
CA VAL A 39 -23.65 13.60 24.03
C VAL A 39 -23.41 14.37 22.73
N VAL A 40 -23.84 15.65 22.65
CA VAL A 40 -23.65 16.50 21.47
C VAL A 40 -22.13 16.71 21.19
N ILE A 41 -21.33 16.92 22.24
CA ILE A 41 -19.88 17.09 22.10
C ILE A 41 -19.23 15.78 21.60
N ILE A 42 -19.60 14.64 22.18
CA ILE A 42 -19.07 13.32 21.77
C ILE A 42 -19.46 13.03 20.31
N PHE A 43 -20.73 13.27 19.93
CA PHE A 43 -21.18 13.08 18.55
C PHE A 43 -20.47 14.02 17.56
N GLY A 44 -20.26 15.28 17.94
CA GLY A 44 -19.49 16.25 17.15
C GLY A 44 -18.03 15.83 16.97
N CYS A 45 -17.39 15.29 18.01
CA CYS A 45 -16.04 14.75 17.92
C CYS A 45 -15.96 13.51 17.00
N ILE A 46 -16.95 12.60 17.12
CA ILE A 46 -16.99 11.40 16.26
C ILE A 46 -17.15 11.80 14.80
N ILE A 47 -18.07 12.70 14.47
CA ILE A 47 -18.28 13.17 13.09
C ILE A 47 -17.05 13.91 12.57
N GLY A 48 -16.39 14.73 13.40
CA GLY A 48 -15.15 15.41 13.03
C GLY A 48 -14.00 14.45 12.76
N CYS A 49 -13.84 13.41 13.59
CA CYS A 49 -12.82 12.38 13.39
C CYS A 49 -13.09 11.55 12.13
N VAL A 50 -14.33 11.14 11.89
CA VAL A 50 -14.68 10.35 10.69
C VAL A 50 -14.40 11.12 9.41
N ASN A 51 -14.79 12.40 9.34
CA ASN A 51 -14.55 13.22 8.14
C ASN A 51 -13.06 13.57 7.94
N GLY A 52 -12.32 13.82 9.02
CA GLY A 52 -10.87 14.09 8.94
C GLY A 52 -10.06 12.84 8.54
N CYS A 53 -10.41 11.67 9.08
CA CYS A 53 -9.76 10.41 8.70
C CYS A 53 -10.09 9.99 7.26
N SER A 54 -11.31 10.25 6.77
CA SER A 54 -11.71 9.87 5.41
C SER A 54 -10.87 10.57 4.34
N ASN A 55 -10.58 11.85 4.53
CA ASN A 55 -9.76 12.60 3.57
C ASN A 55 -8.31 12.14 3.59
N ALA A 56 -7.72 11.94 4.77
CA ALA A 56 -6.35 11.45 4.89
C ALA A 56 -6.16 10.03 4.33
N VAL A 57 -7.18 9.16 4.51
CA VAL A 57 -7.16 7.79 3.94
C VAL A 57 -7.34 7.85 2.42
N ASN A 58 -8.23 8.70 1.89
CA ASN A 58 -8.42 8.83 0.45
C ASN A 58 -7.15 9.39 -0.23
N ASP A 59 -6.52 10.40 0.34
CA ASP A 59 -5.27 10.96 -0.17
C ASP A 59 -4.14 9.91 -0.14
N ALA A 60 -4.03 9.12 0.94
CA ALA A 60 -3.05 8.04 1.03
C ALA A 60 -3.31 6.91 0.02
N VAL A 61 -4.58 6.55 -0.22
CA VAL A 61 -4.97 5.53 -1.23
C VAL A 61 -4.73 6.03 -2.64
N GLU A 62 -4.96 7.32 -2.92
CA GLU A 62 -4.71 7.92 -4.23
C GLU A 62 -3.21 8.05 -4.51
N ASP A 63 -2.39 8.42 -3.53
CA ASP A 63 -0.93 8.42 -3.61
C ASP A 63 -0.39 7.00 -3.85
N THR A 64 -0.93 6.00 -3.17
CA THR A 64 -0.55 4.59 -3.37
C THR A 64 -0.90 4.12 -4.78
N LYS A 65 -2.11 4.40 -5.29
CA LYS A 65 -2.51 4.04 -6.66
C LYS A 65 -1.66 4.72 -7.75
N ASN A 66 -1.18 5.93 -7.49
CA ASN A 66 -0.32 6.65 -8.44
C ASN A 66 1.14 6.20 -8.38
N SER A 67 1.58 5.58 -7.27
CA SER A 67 2.95 5.08 -7.14
C SER A 67 3.29 3.93 -8.10
N TYR A 68 2.28 3.22 -8.60
CA TYR A 68 2.44 2.12 -9.57
C TYR A 68 2.28 2.53 -11.03
N LYS A 69 2.09 3.81 -11.33
CA LYS A 69 2.00 4.30 -12.70
C LYS A 69 3.37 4.77 -13.18
N ASP A 70 3.71 4.35 -14.40
CA ASP A 70 4.85 4.93 -15.11
C ASP A 70 4.64 6.44 -15.29
N ILE A 71 5.72 7.22 -15.16
CA ILE A 71 5.68 8.69 -15.28
C ILE A 71 5.12 9.18 -16.62
N ASN A 72 5.17 8.35 -17.67
CA ASN A 72 4.62 8.62 -18.99
C ASN A 72 3.27 7.90 -19.24
N GLY A 73 2.74 7.20 -18.24
CA GLY A 73 1.50 6.44 -18.33
C GLY A 73 1.61 5.13 -19.12
N LYS A 74 2.83 4.64 -19.40
CA LYS A 74 3.07 3.37 -20.09
C LYS A 74 2.82 2.21 -19.11
N THR A 75 2.15 1.16 -19.57
CA THR A 75 1.80 -0.01 -18.74
C THR A 75 2.49 -1.30 -19.19
N SER A 76 3.10 -1.33 -20.37
CA SER A 76 3.74 -2.51 -20.93
C SER A 76 5.13 -2.16 -21.46
N PHE A 77 6.15 -2.94 -21.11
CA PHE A 77 7.57 -2.68 -21.37
C PHE A 77 8.20 -3.89 -22.02
N LYS A 78 9.09 -3.65 -22.98
CA LYS A 78 9.93 -4.68 -23.60
C LYS A 78 11.28 -4.76 -22.92
N VAL A 79 12.08 -5.74 -23.33
CA VAL A 79 13.51 -5.86 -22.95
C VAL A 79 14.23 -4.55 -23.23
N ASN A 80 15.02 -4.08 -22.26
CA ASN A 80 15.74 -2.81 -22.24
C ASN A 80 14.86 -1.54 -22.22
N GLU A 81 13.56 -1.66 -22.06
CA GLU A 81 12.71 -0.53 -21.73
C GLU A 81 12.57 -0.39 -20.20
N THR A 82 12.59 0.83 -19.72
CA THR A 82 12.56 1.13 -18.29
C THR A 82 11.19 1.62 -17.87
N PHE A 83 10.59 0.94 -16.91
CA PHE A 83 9.52 1.48 -16.09
C PHE A 83 10.11 2.47 -15.10
N GLN A 84 9.48 3.61 -14.89
CA GLN A 84 9.86 4.56 -13.87
C GLN A 84 8.62 5.18 -13.24
N ASN A 85 8.58 5.16 -11.91
CA ASN A 85 7.65 5.94 -11.12
C ASN A 85 8.40 6.97 -10.25
N LYS A 86 7.75 7.52 -9.23
CA LYS A 86 8.36 8.47 -8.28
C LYS A 86 9.47 7.86 -7.42
N TYR A 87 9.44 6.56 -7.18
CA TYR A 87 10.26 5.88 -6.18
C TYR A 87 11.35 5.00 -6.77
N GLU A 88 11.10 4.43 -7.96
CA GLU A 88 11.95 3.38 -8.52
C GLU A 88 12.01 3.39 -10.03
N LYS A 89 13.08 2.80 -10.55
CA LYS A 89 13.23 2.40 -11.96
C LYS A 89 13.41 0.90 -12.03
N ILE A 90 12.73 0.26 -12.98
CA ILE A 90 12.83 -1.18 -13.23
C ILE A 90 13.05 -1.41 -14.70
N THR A 91 14.09 -2.18 -15.02
CA THR A 91 14.44 -2.54 -16.40
C THR A 91 14.66 -4.03 -16.49
N MET A 92 13.95 -4.71 -17.40
CA MET A 92 14.26 -6.08 -17.78
C MET A 92 15.41 -6.04 -18.79
N THR A 93 16.62 -6.42 -18.36
CA THR A 93 17.85 -6.24 -19.15
C THR A 93 18.23 -7.45 -19.98
N GLU A 94 17.77 -8.66 -19.61
CA GLU A 94 18.10 -9.90 -20.30
C GLU A 94 16.97 -10.90 -20.19
N VAL A 95 16.74 -11.66 -21.25
CA VAL A 95 15.80 -12.78 -21.31
C VAL A 95 16.53 -14.02 -21.80
N ASN A 96 16.56 -15.07 -20.98
CA ASN A 96 16.95 -16.40 -21.38
C ASN A 96 15.71 -17.31 -21.38
N THR A 97 15.24 -17.68 -22.56
CA THR A 97 14.03 -18.49 -22.73
C THR A 97 14.28 -20.01 -22.67
N ASN A 98 15.51 -20.43 -22.43
CA ASN A 98 15.86 -21.85 -22.33
C ASN A 98 17.03 -22.04 -21.38
N VAL A 99 16.74 -22.04 -20.09
CA VAL A 99 17.72 -22.36 -19.04
C VAL A 99 17.96 -23.87 -19.04
N THR A 100 19.23 -24.28 -19.11
CA THR A 100 19.63 -25.71 -19.07
C THR A 100 20.56 -26.01 -17.89
N ASP A 101 20.95 -24.98 -17.15
CA ASP A 101 21.86 -25.06 -16.01
C ASP A 101 21.07 -25.30 -14.71
N TYR A 102 20.53 -26.51 -14.59
CA TYR A 102 19.84 -26.99 -13.40
C TYR A 102 20.26 -28.43 -13.10
N SER A 103 20.10 -28.84 -11.84
CA SER A 103 20.37 -30.21 -11.42
C SER A 103 19.42 -31.22 -12.10
N GLU A 104 19.87 -32.42 -12.39
CA GLU A 104 19.05 -33.51 -12.95
C GLU A 104 17.75 -33.77 -12.17
N TYR A 105 17.79 -33.55 -10.86
CA TYR A 105 16.62 -33.75 -9.97
C TYR A 105 15.68 -32.52 -9.90
N LEU A 106 16.09 -31.40 -10.45
CA LEU A 106 15.40 -30.11 -10.36
C LEU A 106 15.03 -29.57 -11.74
N GLY A 107 14.96 -30.43 -12.76
CA GLY A 107 14.56 -30.04 -14.11
C GLY A 107 13.07 -29.64 -14.17
N PRO A 108 12.67 -28.96 -15.26
CA PRO A 108 11.26 -28.63 -15.48
C PRO A 108 10.42 -29.89 -15.66
N LYS A 109 9.14 -29.79 -15.38
CA LYS A 109 8.13 -30.83 -15.65
C LYS A 109 8.09 -31.17 -17.16
N ASP A 110 7.63 -32.34 -17.51
CA ASP A 110 7.45 -32.73 -18.91
C ASP A 110 6.55 -31.72 -19.65
N GLY A 111 7.02 -31.30 -20.84
CA GLY A 111 6.31 -30.29 -21.63
C GLY A 111 6.67 -28.83 -21.29
N ASN A 112 7.41 -28.61 -20.20
CA ASN A 112 7.83 -27.28 -19.76
C ASN A 112 9.32 -26.99 -20.01
N LYS A 113 9.69 -25.74 -19.92
CA LYS A 113 11.03 -25.20 -19.92
C LYS A 113 11.20 -24.17 -18.80
N ILE A 114 12.43 -23.92 -18.39
CA ILE A 114 12.75 -22.86 -17.44
C ILE A 114 13.21 -21.64 -18.24
N ILE A 115 12.69 -20.47 -17.85
CA ILE A 115 13.14 -19.16 -18.35
C ILE A 115 13.78 -18.37 -17.21
N ALA A 116 14.77 -17.55 -17.52
CA ALA A 116 15.41 -16.63 -16.58
C ALA A 116 15.36 -15.21 -17.13
N LEU A 117 14.87 -14.30 -16.33
CA LEU A 117 14.67 -12.89 -16.66
C LEU A 117 15.52 -12.06 -15.70
N LYS A 118 16.42 -11.23 -16.24
CA LYS A 118 17.28 -10.37 -15.46
C LYS A 118 16.67 -8.99 -15.33
N PHE A 119 16.55 -8.52 -14.12
CA PHE A 119 16.08 -7.18 -13.81
C PHE A 119 17.16 -6.35 -13.14
N GLU A 120 17.22 -5.08 -13.49
CA GLU A 120 17.88 -4.03 -12.75
C GLU A 120 16.80 -3.15 -12.09
N VAL A 121 16.93 -2.93 -10.78
CA VAL A 121 16.04 -2.07 -10.00
C VAL A 121 16.89 -1.00 -9.32
N GLU A 122 16.47 0.26 -9.42
CA GLU A 122 17.12 1.42 -8.81
C GLU A 122 16.13 2.13 -7.88
N ASN A 123 16.55 2.40 -6.65
CA ASN A 123 15.82 3.28 -5.74
C ASN A 123 16.12 4.73 -6.07
N ILE A 124 15.13 5.46 -6.58
CA ILE A 124 15.20 6.89 -6.90
C ILE A 124 14.37 7.76 -5.94
N ASN A 125 13.87 7.19 -4.85
CA ASN A 125 13.06 7.90 -3.87
C ASN A 125 13.80 9.11 -3.27
N GLU A 126 13.20 10.30 -3.35
CA GLU A 126 13.79 11.53 -2.82
C GLU A 126 13.71 11.62 -1.29
N ASP A 127 12.76 10.93 -0.68
CA ASP A 127 12.49 10.96 0.77
C ASP A 127 13.48 10.12 1.60
N ASN A 128 14.53 9.56 0.99
CA ASN A 128 15.52 8.66 1.59
C ASN A 128 14.98 7.34 2.17
N ASP A 129 13.78 6.95 1.78
CA ASP A 129 13.22 5.68 2.20
C ASP A 129 13.92 4.52 1.49
N GLU A 130 14.05 3.41 2.21
CA GLU A 130 14.58 2.18 1.65
C GLU A 130 13.55 1.50 0.75
N LEU A 131 14.00 0.99 -0.39
CA LEU A 131 13.20 0.18 -1.31
C LEU A 131 13.53 -1.30 -1.10
N TYR A 132 12.56 -2.09 -0.71
CA TYR A 132 12.70 -3.55 -0.68
C TYR A 132 12.32 -4.15 -2.03
N VAL A 133 13.23 -4.92 -2.62
CA VAL A 133 13.06 -5.60 -3.91
C VAL A 133 13.14 -7.10 -3.70
N SER A 134 12.20 -7.84 -4.27
CA SER A 134 12.16 -9.29 -4.19
C SER A 134 11.67 -9.90 -5.50
N SER A 135 12.20 -11.07 -5.86
CA SER A 135 11.68 -11.89 -6.96
C SER A 135 10.19 -12.24 -6.77
N MET A 136 9.71 -12.28 -5.53
CA MET A 136 8.30 -12.52 -5.20
C MET A 136 7.35 -11.38 -5.61
N SER A 137 7.89 -10.20 -5.92
CA SER A 137 7.09 -9.08 -6.45
C SER A 137 6.77 -9.21 -7.93
N PHE A 138 7.24 -10.27 -8.58
CA PHE A 138 7.04 -10.54 -10.00
C PHE A 138 6.21 -11.80 -10.19
N ASN A 139 5.18 -11.73 -11.04
CA ASN A 139 4.31 -12.85 -11.38
C ASN A 139 4.34 -13.06 -12.90
N ALA A 140 4.59 -14.29 -13.36
CA ALA A 140 4.62 -14.58 -14.78
C ALA A 140 3.35 -15.27 -15.26
N TYR A 141 3.03 -15.03 -16.53
CA TYR A 141 1.88 -15.61 -17.23
C TYR A 141 2.34 -16.14 -18.58
N ALA A 142 1.86 -17.32 -18.93
CA ALA A 142 2.01 -17.93 -20.25
C ALA A 142 0.62 -18.07 -20.89
N ASP A 143 0.40 -17.41 -22.04
CA ASP A 143 -0.88 -17.37 -22.73
C ASP A 143 -2.06 -16.92 -21.84
N GLY A 144 -1.77 -16.08 -20.83
CA GLY A 144 -2.73 -15.53 -19.87
C GLY A 144 -2.96 -16.39 -18.63
N GLU A 145 -2.33 -17.55 -18.51
CA GLU A 145 -2.38 -18.41 -17.31
C GLU A 145 -1.15 -18.18 -16.42
N ALA A 146 -1.36 -18.06 -15.11
CA ALA A 146 -0.27 -17.92 -14.16
C ALA A 146 0.64 -19.16 -14.16
N VAL A 147 1.95 -18.94 -14.07
CA VAL A 147 2.94 -20.01 -14.06
C VAL A 147 3.73 -20.03 -12.76
N ASP A 148 4.27 -21.19 -12.42
CA ASP A 148 5.03 -21.39 -11.20
C ASP A 148 6.39 -20.65 -11.26
N SER A 149 6.76 -19.95 -10.18
CA SER A 149 8.12 -19.48 -10.01
C SER A 149 9.06 -20.67 -9.81
N TYR A 150 10.24 -20.61 -10.43
CA TYR A 150 11.28 -21.60 -10.28
C TYR A 150 12.35 -21.10 -9.31
N MET A 151 12.40 -21.68 -8.11
CA MET A 151 13.23 -21.18 -7.00
C MET A 151 14.63 -21.78 -6.94
N TYR A 152 14.95 -22.76 -7.77
CA TYR A 152 16.23 -23.48 -7.73
C TYR A 152 17.19 -22.93 -8.79
N GLY A 153 17.65 -21.69 -8.58
CA GLY A 153 18.68 -21.10 -9.43
C GLY A 153 20.06 -21.73 -9.18
N SER A 154 20.92 -21.68 -10.17
CA SER A 154 22.36 -21.91 -10.01
C SER A 154 23.05 -20.60 -9.60
N ASP A 155 24.34 -20.67 -9.23
CA ASP A 155 25.16 -19.48 -8.93
C ASP A 155 25.15 -18.45 -10.08
N LYS A 156 24.85 -18.89 -11.30
CA LYS A 156 24.73 -18.06 -12.50
C LYS A 156 23.49 -17.14 -12.45
N TYR A 157 22.41 -17.61 -11.84
CA TYR A 157 21.12 -16.88 -11.79
C TYR A 157 20.84 -16.44 -10.35
N LYS A 158 21.61 -15.45 -9.89
CA LYS A 158 21.44 -14.90 -8.55
C LYS A 158 20.05 -14.28 -8.41
N ASP A 159 19.31 -14.69 -7.40
CA ASP A 159 17.97 -14.21 -7.11
C ASP A 159 17.92 -12.68 -6.91
N LEU A 160 16.86 -12.05 -7.38
CA LEU A 160 16.59 -10.63 -7.17
C LEU A 160 16.04 -10.42 -5.77
N SER A 161 16.90 -10.08 -4.83
CA SER A 161 16.51 -9.79 -3.44
C SER A 161 17.48 -8.79 -2.83
N ALA A 162 16.98 -7.61 -2.44
CA ALA A 162 17.79 -6.55 -1.83
C ALA A 162 16.95 -5.52 -1.10
N THR A 163 17.55 -4.86 -0.11
CA THR A 163 17.07 -3.59 0.44
C THR A 163 17.98 -2.48 -0.08
N LEU A 164 17.42 -1.52 -0.79
CA LEU A 164 18.14 -0.47 -1.50
C LEU A 164 17.93 0.88 -0.82
N GLY A 165 18.98 1.47 -0.30
CA GLY A 165 19.00 2.89 0.04
C GLY A 165 18.93 3.77 -1.21
N LYS A 166 18.65 5.05 -1.05
CA LYS A 166 18.56 6.05 -2.14
C LYS A 166 19.75 5.98 -3.10
N GLY A 167 19.46 5.96 -4.39
CA GLY A 167 20.44 5.92 -5.47
C GLY A 167 21.19 4.58 -5.60
N LYS A 168 20.77 3.54 -4.87
CA LYS A 168 21.35 2.21 -4.97
C LYS A 168 20.56 1.33 -5.94
N LYS A 169 21.27 0.34 -6.52
CA LYS A 169 20.73 -0.58 -7.50
C LYS A 169 20.87 -2.02 -7.04
N ALA A 170 19.91 -2.85 -7.42
CA ALA A 170 20.04 -4.29 -7.41
C ALA A 170 19.95 -4.84 -8.83
N VAL A 171 20.68 -5.92 -9.07
CA VAL A 171 20.61 -6.70 -10.30
C VAL A 171 20.45 -8.15 -9.90
N GLY A 172 19.45 -8.81 -10.45
CA GLY A 172 19.17 -10.22 -10.16
C GLY A 172 18.25 -10.83 -11.18
N TYR A 173 17.95 -12.09 -10.96
CA TYR A 173 17.10 -12.88 -11.85
C TYR A 173 15.80 -13.27 -11.15
N VAL A 174 14.73 -13.37 -11.93
CA VAL A 174 13.52 -14.11 -11.59
C VAL A 174 13.37 -15.25 -12.58
N LEU A 175 13.05 -16.44 -12.08
CA LEU A 175 12.97 -17.65 -12.89
C LEU A 175 11.58 -18.23 -12.83
N TYR A 176 11.10 -18.74 -13.96
CA TYR A 176 9.79 -19.36 -14.09
C TYR A 176 9.84 -20.65 -14.88
N GLU A 177 8.96 -21.57 -14.54
CA GLU A 177 8.70 -22.77 -15.31
C GLU A 177 7.48 -22.52 -16.22
N VAL A 178 7.68 -22.51 -17.55
CA VAL A 178 6.67 -22.17 -18.53
C VAL A 178 6.46 -23.32 -19.55
N PRO A 179 5.27 -23.47 -20.15
CA PRO A 179 5.06 -24.41 -21.23
C PRO A 179 5.98 -24.13 -22.42
N LYS A 180 6.55 -25.18 -23.02
CA LYS A 180 7.45 -25.05 -24.19
C LYS A 180 6.77 -24.40 -25.40
N ASN A 181 5.47 -24.60 -25.54
CA ASN A 181 4.64 -24.12 -26.66
C ASN A 181 3.94 -22.78 -26.38
N ALA A 182 4.18 -22.14 -25.25
CA ALA A 182 3.59 -20.82 -24.95
C ALA A 182 3.92 -19.81 -26.07
N GLN A 183 2.87 -19.11 -26.53
CA GLN A 183 2.98 -18.11 -27.60
C GLN A 183 3.24 -16.72 -27.07
N LYS A 184 2.68 -16.40 -25.90
CA LYS A 184 2.86 -15.13 -25.21
C LYS A 184 3.33 -15.38 -23.78
N ILE A 185 4.42 -14.75 -23.39
CA ILE A 185 4.92 -14.77 -22.00
C ILE A 185 5.06 -13.34 -21.54
N THR A 186 4.44 -13.04 -20.39
CA THR A 186 4.53 -11.73 -19.75
C THR A 186 4.87 -11.89 -18.27
N VAL A 187 5.44 -10.84 -17.69
CA VAL A 187 5.71 -10.76 -16.26
C VAL A 187 5.13 -9.46 -15.72
N GLU A 188 4.30 -9.58 -14.72
CA GLU A 188 3.74 -8.44 -14.00
C GLU A 188 4.57 -8.14 -12.76
N TYR A 189 4.90 -6.87 -12.58
CA TYR A 189 5.51 -6.37 -11.36
C TYR A 189 4.43 -5.76 -10.47
N ASN A 190 4.39 -6.23 -9.23
CA ASN A 190 3.52 -5.71 -8.19
C ASN A 190 4.35 -5.38 -6.95
N ALA A 191 4.66 -4.11 -6.75
CA ALA A 191 5.45 -3.65 -5.61
C ALA A 191 4.69 -3.76 -4.29
N ASP A 192 3.35 -3.73 -4.32
CA ASP A 192 2.52 -3.84 -3.14
C ASP A 192 1.49 -4.98 -3.28
N PHE A 193 1.74 -6.04 -2.53
CA PHE A 193 0.88 -7.23 -2.48
C PHE A 193 -0.56 -6.94 -2.02
N TRP A 194 -0.81 -5.77 -1.42
CA TRP A 194 -2.07 -5.43 -0.76
C TRP A 194 -2.95 -4.45 -1.54
N THR A 195 -2.46 -3.88 -2.63
CA THR A 195 -3.23 -2.94 -3.44
C THR A 195 -3.67 -3.55 -4.78
N ASP A 196 -4.93 -3.37 -5.14
CA ASP A 196 -5.47 -3.66 -6.48
C ASP A 196 -4.92 -2.66 -7.53
N GLY A 197 -3.60 -2.41 -7.50
CA GLY A 197 -2.92 -1.49 -8.41
C GLY A 197 -2.84 -2.05 -9.83
N ASN A 198 -2.74 -1.17 -10.83
CA ASN A 198 -2.46 -1.59 -12.20
C ASN A 198 -1.06 -2.23 -12.24
N ALA A 199 -0.99 -3.52 -12.46
CA ALA A 199 0.27 -4.23 -12.62
C ALA A 199 1.04 -3.67 -13.83
N ILE A 200 2.34 -3.52 -13.68
CA ILE A 200 3.25 -3.15 -14.77
C ILE A 200 3.66 -4.42 -15.48
N GLU A 201 3.37 -4.52 -16.77
CA GLU A 201 3.65 -5.70 -17.59
C GLU A 201 5.01 -5.58 -18.30
N PHE A 202 5.85 -6.59 -18.18
CA PHE A 202 7.04 -6.78 -19.02
C PHE A 202 6.78 -7.90 -20.02
N VAL A 203 6.90 -7.60 -21.31
CA VAL A 203 6.70 -8.56 -22.39
C VAL A 203 8.00 -9.33 -22.64
N VAL A 204 7.95 -10.64 -22.46
CA VAL A 204 9.10 -11.56 -22.63
C VAL A 204 9.13 -12.13 -24.05
N GLN A 205 7.99 -12.57 -24.55
CA GLN A 205 7.81 -13.19 -25.87
C GLN A 205 6.40 -12.86 -26.41
#